data_6fa857519cd09efcd475996a291999ad
#
_entry.id   6fa857519cd09efcd475996a291999ad
#
_cell.length_a   1.000
_cell.length_b   1.000
_cell.length_c   1.000
_cell.angle_alpha   90.00
_cell.angle_beta   90.00
_cell.angle_gamma   90.00
#
_symmetry.space_group_name_H-M   'P 1'
#
loop_
_entity.id
_entity.type
_entity.pdbx_description
1 polymer ?
#
loop_
_entity_poly.entity_id
_entity_poly.type
_entity_poly.pdbx_seq_one_letter_code
_entity_poly.pdbx_strand_id
1 'polypeptide(L)'
;MILAGDIVTLRDYEPLDQILRKWKKPVLYVTGNHEYYTRRPMNEEDNRFKAWLEDRHPHVKLLLDEEVSIGGINFFGGTMWTDFNGGDLRAMETARSQMNDYRLIYNPDETPFTPADSIALHKNFASKLLNWFGQNLNGPRVVISHNAPVINPNSKYKGGPLTPAFNSLDMVEIIETHQPALWVYGHTHECDDQTIGQTRIISNQLGYPGNLSGFECKDFDEAGLPVDVGI
;
A
#
# COMPACT_ATOMS: atom_id res chain seq x y z
N MET A 1 -8.50 12.13 2.72
CA MET A 1 -8.61 11.00 1.77
C MET A 1 -7.36 10.16 1.88
N ILE A 2 -7.47 8.83 1.79
CA ILE A 2 -6.33 7.91 1.74
C ILE A 2 -6.31 7.28 0.35
N LEU A 3 -5.15 7.26 -0.29
CA LEU A 3 -4.86 6.59 -1.55
C LEU A 3 -3.79 5.53 -1.28
N ALA A 4 -4.21 4.27 -1.29
CA ALA A 4 -3.38 3.13 -0.86
C ALA A 4 -2.59 2.48 -2.02
N GLY A 5 -2.06 3.28 -2.93
CA GLY A 5 -1.23 2.86 -4.06
C GLY A 5 -1.99 2.37 -5.30
N ASP A 6 -1.25 2.14 -6.36
CA ASP A 6 -1.76 1.69 -7.68
C ASP A 6 -2.80 2.62 -8.30
N ILE A 7 -2.63 3.92 -8.09
CA ILE A 7 -3.53 4.94 -8.65
C ILE A 7 -3.09 5.32 -10.07
N VAL A 8 -1.77 5.38 -10.30
CA VAL A 8 -1.17 5.72 -11.60
C VAL A 8 0.14 4.98 -11.77
N THR A 9 0.69 4.95 -12.98
CA THR A 9 2.13 4.74 -13.16
C THR A 9 2.84 6.10 -13.16
N LEU A 10 4.01 6.20 -12.54
CA LEU A 10 4.76 7.47 -12.47
C LEU A 10 5.36 7.91 -13.83
N ARG A 11 4.89 7.31 -14.91
CA ARG A 11 5.14 7.76 -16.30
C ARG A 11 4.25 8.93 -16.69
N ASP A 12 3.02 8.95 -16.15
CA ASP A 12 2.00 9.94 -16.48
C ASP A 12 1.20 10.32 -15.23
N TYR A 13 1.33 11.57 -14.81
CA TYR A 13 0.62 12.10 -13.64
C TYR A 13 -0.75 12.70 -13.96
N GLU A 14 -1.11 12.85 -15.24
CA GLU A 14 -2.35 13.55 -15.62
C GLU A 14 -3.62 12.92 -15.02
N PRO A 15 -3.80 11.58 -14.98
CA PRO A 15 -4.99 11.00 -14.35
C PRO A 15 -5.09 11.34 -12.86
N LEU A 16 -3.96 11.34 -12.14
CA LEU A 16 -3.91 11.70 -10.73
C LEU A 16 -4.16 13.21 -10.53
N ASP A 17 -3.58 14.06 -11.38
CA ASP A 17 -3.80 15.51 -11.35
C ASP A 17 -5.28 15.86 -11.49
N GLN A 18 -6.02 15.17 -12.37
CA GLN A 18 -7.46 15.38 -12.55
C GLN A 18 -8.28 15.07 -11.29
N ILE A 19 -7.85 14.11 -10.49
CA ILE A 19 -8.46 13.76 -9.21
C ILE A 19 -8.09 14.81 -8.16
N LEU A 20 -6.79 15.06 -7.98
CA LEU A 20 -6.27 15.89 -6.90
C LEU A 20 -6.63 17.36 -7.03
N ARG A 21 -6.71 17.92 -8.25
CA ARG A 21 -7.12 19.32 -8.45
C ARG A 21 -8.54 19.64 -7.97
N LYS A 22 -9.41 18.61 -7.93
CA LYS A 22 -10.81 18.73 -7.46
C LYS A 22 -10.92 18.55 -5.95
N TRP A 23 -9.91 17.98 -5.30
CA TRP A 23 -9.90 17.68 -3.89
C TRP A 23 -9.05 18.71 -3.12
N LYS A 24 -9.61 19.31 -2.06
CA LYS A 24 -8.94 20.40 -1.33
C LYS A 24 -8.62 20.07 0.12
N LYS A 25 -9.08 18.92 0.60
CA LYS A 25 -8.77 18.42 1.95
C LYS A 25 -7.45 17.63 1.94
N PRO A 26 -6.82 17.39 3.09
CA PRO A 26 -5.62 16.57 3.16
C PRO A 26 -5.80 15.21 2.48
N VAL A 27 -4.76 14.79 1.77
CA VAL A 27 -4.64 13.47 1.14
C VAL A 27 -3.38 12.80 1.67
N LEU A 28 -3.51 11.55 2.08
CA LEU A 28 -2.38 10.66 2.37
C LEU A 28 -2.24 9.69 1.23
N TYR A 29 -1.04 9.59 0.68
CA TYR A 29 -0.72 8.74 -0.46
C TYR A 29 0.43 7.82 -0.09
N VAL A 30 0.27 6.51 -0.32
CA VAL A 30 1.37 5.55 -0.36
C VAL A 30 1.50 5.01 -1.79
N THR A 31 2.70 4.74 -2.23
CA THR A 31 2.91 4.12 -3.54
C THR A 31 2.57 2.62 -3.51
N GLY A 32 2.03 2.12 -4.61
CA GLY A 32 1.95 0.68 -4.88
C GLY A 32 3.06 0.23 -5.83
N ASN A 33 3.00 -1.01 -6.29
CA ASN A 33 3.97 -1.52 -7.23
C ASN A 33 3.80 -0.94 -8.65
N HIS A 34 2.57 -0.62 -9.07
CA HIS A 34 2.30 -0.07 -10.40
C HIS A 34 2.83 1.36 -10.57
N GLU A 35 2.96 2.14 -9.51
CA GLU A 35 3.63 3.43 -9.56
C GLU A 35 5.03 3.29 -10.17
N TYR A 36 5.75 2.22 -9.84
CA TYR A 36 7.13 1.98 -10.27
C TYR A 36 7.27 1.22 -11.60
N TYR A 37 6.19 0.96 -12.34
CA TYR A 37 6.29 0.30 -13.66
C TYR A 37 6.83 1.24 -14.75
N THR A 38 7.94 1.88 -14.46
CA THR A 38 8.56 2.93 -15.28
C THR A 38 9.83 2.49 -15.98
N ARG A 39 10.47 1.42 -15.52
CA ARG A 39 11.83 0.99 -15.86
C ARG A 39 12.89 2.01 -15.48
N ARG A 40 12.64 2.79 -14.44
CA ARG A 40 13.59 3.72 -13.82
C ARG A 40 13.79 3.33 -12.37
N PRO A 41 14.92 3.75 -11.75
CA PRO A 41 15.17 3.50 -10.34
C PRO A 41 14.05 4.07 -9.44
N MET A 42 13.57 3.25 -8.48
CA MET A 42 12.48 3.63 -7.57
C MET A 42 12.76 4.94 -6.84
N ASN A 43 13.98 5.14 -6.34
CA ASN A 43 14.36 6.35 -5.62
C ASN A 43 14.31 7.63 -6.50
N GLU A 44 14.57 7.52 -7.79
CA GLU A 44 14.42 8.64 -8.72
C GLU A 44 12.95 8.97 -8.94
N GLU A 45 12.11 7.94 -9.09
CA GLU A 45 10.66 8.13 -9.22
C GLU A 45 10.06 8.72 -7.95
N ASP A 46 10.45 8.27 -6.76
CA ASP A 46 10.03 8.85 -5.49
C ASP A 46 10.37 10.34 -5.41
N ASN A 47 11.59 10.71 -5.73
CA ASN A 47 12.04 12.11 -5.71
C ASN A 47 11.27 12.98 -6.70
N ARG A 48 11.05 12.49 -7.92
CA ARG A 48 10.30 13.19 -8.96
C ARG A 48 8.83 13.35 -8.57
N PHE A 49 8.22 12.31 -8.06
CA PHE A 49 6.82 12.32 -7.65
C PHE A 49 6.61 13.23 -6.44
N LYS A 50 7.48 13.16 -5.44
CA LYS A 50 7.46 14.06 -4.29
C LYS A 50 7.56 15.52 -4.70
N ALA A 51 8.53 15.87 -5.55
CA ALA A 51 8.69 17.22 -6.06
C ALA A 51 7.47 17.72 -6.85
N TRP A 52 6.86 16.86 -7.67
CA TRP A 52 5.65 17.19 -8.41
C TRP A 52 4.45 17.43 -7.48
N LEU A 53 4.27 16.59 -6.43
CA LEU A 53 3.23 16.78 -5.45
C LEU A 53 3.40 18.08 -4.66
N GLU A 54 4.63 18.39 -4.22
CA GLU A 54 4.94 19.61 -3.47
C GLU A 54 4.65 20.88 -4.30
N ASP A 55 4.95 20.86 -5.59
CA ASP A 55 4.66 21.98 -6.51
C ASP A 55 3.18 22.13 -6.83
N ARG A 56 2.49 21.03 -7.14
CA ARG A 56 1.14 21.05 -7.72
C ARG A 56 0.04 20.81 -6.71
N HIS A 57 0.30 19.98 -5.71
CA HIS A 57 -0.69 19.46 -4.76
C HIS A 57 -0.17 19.47 -3.32
N PRO A 58 0.18 20.61 -2.72
CA PRO A 58 0.79 20.69 -1.39
C PRO A 58 -0.11 20.15 -0.26
N HIS A 59 -1.39 19.86 -0.53
CA HIS A 59 -2.31 19.21 0.39
C HIS A 59 -2.19 17.68 0.40
N VAL A 60 -1.34 17.10 -0.47
CA VAL A 60 -1.04 15.67 -0.53
C VAL A 60 0.25 15.39 0.24
N LYS A 61 0.20 14.42 1.12
CA LYS A 61 1.36 13.87 1.83
C LYS A 61 1.68 12.51 1.27
N LEU A 62 2.81 12.39 0.57
CA LEU A 62 3.37 11.11 0.17
C LEU A 62 4.08 10.50 1.38
N LEU A 63 3.76 9.27 1.72
CA LEU A 63 4.35 8.50 2.81
C LEU A 63 5.18 7.35 2.24
N LEU A 64 6.49 7.42 2.41
CA LEU A 64 7.47 6.42 1.98
C LEU A 64 8.12 5.79 3.22
N ASP A 65 7.38 4.91 3.90
CA ASP A 65 7.67 4.41 5.24
C ASP A 65 7.85 5.55 6.25
N GLU A 66 6.94 6.52 6.21
CA GLU A 66 6.99 7.75 6.98
C GLU A 66 5.73 7.92 7.82
N GLU A 67 5.84 8.77 8.85
CA GLU A 67 4.74 9.11 9.75
C GLU A 67 4.26 10.55 9.55
N VAL A 68 2.99 10.82 9.87
CA VAL A 68 2.41 12.16 9.93
C VAL A 68 1.25 12.20 10.90
N SER A 69 1.07 13.32 11.61
CA SER A 69 -0.10 13.56 12.45
C SER A 69 -0.98 14.63 11.83
N ILE A 70 -2.26 14.33 11.64
CA ILE A 70 -3.25 15.26 11.08
C ILE A 70 -4.53 15.19 11.91
N GLY A 71 -4.98 16.33 12.42
CA GLY A 71 -6.25 16.42 13.14
C GLY A 71 -6.35 15.54 14.41
N GLY A 72 -5.24 15.32 15.11
CA GLY A 72 -5.18 14.46 16.29
C GLY A 72 -5.07 12.96 16.02
N ILE A 73 -5.02 12.55 14.74
CA ILE A 73 -4.78 11.17 14.32
C ILE A 73 -3.34 11.03 13.88
N ASN A 74 -2.70 9.92 14.29
CA ASN A 74 -1.33 9.58 13.90
C ASN A 74 -1.36 8.52 12.80
N PHE A 75 -0.69 8.81 11.70
CA PHE A 75 -0.61 7.93 10.53
C PHE A 75 0.83 7.45 10.33
N PHE A 76 0.98 6.22 9.92
CA PHE A 76 2.22 5.67 9.36
C PHE A 76 1.87 5.01 8.02
N GLY A 77 2.70 5.19 6.99
CA GLY A 77 2.38 4.61 5.69
C GLY A 77 3.58 4.38 4.79
N GLY A 78 3.41 3.42 3.87
CA GLY A 78 4.37 3.06 2.85
C GLY A 78 3.85 1.91 1.98
N THR A 79 4.64 1.50 0.99
CA THR A 79 4.28 0.36 0.13
C THR A 79 4.18 -0.93 0.92
N MET A 80 4.99 -1.09 1.95
CA MET A 80 5.17 -2.28 2.79
C MET A 80 5.86 -3.44 2.08
N TRP A 81 5.53 -3.70 0.79
CA TRP A 81 5.99 -4.89 0.06
C TRP A 81 5.62 -6.18 0.79
N THR A 82 6.31 -7.30 0.51
CA THR A 82 6.03 -8.59 1.13
C THR A 82 7.32 -9.33 1.52
N ASP A 83 7.24 -10.11 2.60
CA ASP A 83 8.29 -11.02 3.05
C ASP A 83 8.21 -12.41 2.40
N PHE A 84 7.23 -12.64 1.52
CA PHE A 84 6.94 -13.94 0.94
C PHE A 84 6.70 -15.03 1.99
N ASN A 85 5.97 -14.69 3.07
CA ASN A 85 5.69 -15.63 4.16
C ASN A 85 7.00 -16.24 4.74
N GLY A 86 7.95 -15.36 5.08
CA GLY A 86 9.25 -15.74 5.60
C GLY A 86 10.22 -16.27 4.55
N GLY A 87 10.04 -15.90 3.27
CA GLY A 87 10.93 -16.28 2.18
C GLY A 87 10.59 -17.63 1.52
N ASP A 88 9.30 -17.92 1.31
CA ASP A 88 8.87 -19.11 0.55
C ASP A 88 9.46 -19.09 -0.87
N LEU A 89 10.41 -19.95 -1.12
CA LEU A 89 11.16 -20.04 -2.37
C LEU A 89 10.27 -20.34 -3.58
N ARG A 90 9.19 -21.11 -3.39
CA ARG A 90 8.25 -21.42 -4.48
C ARG A 90 7.42 -20.20 -4.85
N ALA A 91 6.94 -19.47 -3.85
CA ALA A 91 6.22 -18.23 -4.08
C ALA A 91 7.12 -17.18 -4.73
N MET A 92 8.36 -17.03 -4.28
CA MET A 92 9.34 -16.12 -4.85
C MET A 92 9.63 -16.42 -6.33
N GLU A 93 9.87 -17.69 -6.68
CA GLU A 93 10.12 -18.08 -8.07
C GLU A 93 8.87 -17.93 -8.95
N THR A 94 7.70 -18.25 -8.42
CA THR A 94 6.44 -18.06 -9.12
C THR A 94 6.19 -16.57 -9.39
N ALA A 95 6.37 -15.73 -8.38
CA ALA A 95 6.23 -14.29 -8.51
C ALA A 95 7.23 -13.70 -9.52
N ARG A 96 8.51 -14.09 -9.42
CA ARG A 96 9.55 -13.66 -10.32
C ARG A 96 9.23 -13.97 -11.80
N SER A 97 8.60 -15.11 -12.06
CA SER A 97 8.24 -15.52 -13.42
C SER A 97 6.96 -14.88 -13.96
N GLN A 98 6.00 -14.58 -13.08
CA GLN A 98 4.64 -14.20 -13.47
C GLN A 98 4.32 -12.71 -13.24
N MET A 99 4.93 -12.05 -12.23
CA MET A 99 4.62 -10.66 -11.92
C MET A 99 5.47 -9.68 -12.74
N ASN A 100 4.85 -8.59 -13.11
CA ASN A 100 5.52 -7.51 -13.84
C ASN A 100 6.49 -6.71 -12.97
N ASP A 101 6.37 -6.78 -11.67
CA ASP A 101 7.25 -6.13 -10.69
C ASP A 101 8.72 -6.43 -11.02
N TYR A 102 9.04 -7.70 -11.24
CA TYR A 102 10.39 -8.19 -11.49
C TYR A 102 10.91 -7.98 -12.91
N ARG A 103 10.12 -7.28 -13.75
CA ARG A 103 10.47 -6.92 -15.14
C ARG A 103 10.45 -5.41 -15.38
N LEU A 104 9.67 -4.66 -14.58
CA LEU A 104 9.38 -3.25 -14.83
C LEU A 104 9.87 -2.32 -13.72
N ILE A 105 10.16 -2.84 -12.52
CA ILE A 105 10.70 -2.09 -11.40
C ILE A 105 12.22 -2.24 -11.36
N TYR A 106 12.91 -1.16 -11.02
CA TYR A 106 14.37 -1.12 -10.93
C TYR A 106 14.83 -0.56 -9.59
N ASN A 107 15.87 -1.19 -9.05
CA ASN A 107 16.56 -0.75 -7.85
C ASN A 107 17.33 0.56 -8.07
N PRO A 108 17.77 1.24 -6.98
CA PRO A 108 18.58 2.47 -7.08
C PRO A 108 19.90 2.30 -7.85
N ASP A 109 20.44 1.10 -7.95
CA ASP A 109 21.66 0.75 -8.71
C ASP A 109 21.37 0.32 -10.15
N GLU A 110 20.15 0.60 -10.64
CA GLU A 110 19.67 0.26 -11.99
C GLU A 110 19.56 -1.27 -12.26
N THR A 111 19.67 -2.11 -11.23
CA THR A 111 19.37 -3.54 -11.38
C THR A 111 17.88 -3.82 -11.35
N PRO A 112 17.38 -4.86 -12.04
CA PRO A 112 15.98 -5.26 -11.91
C PRO A 112 15.62 -5.62 -10.48
N PHE A 113 14.45 -5.18 -10.04
CA PHE A 113 13.88 -5.54 -8.74
C PHE A 113 13.69 -7.06 -8.61
N THR A 114 13.91 -7.60 -7.42
CA THR A 114 13.82 -9.04 -7.16
C THR A 114 12.93 -9.33 -5.94
N PRO A 115 12.45 -10.58 -5.76
CA PRO A 115 11.77 -10.98 -4.53
C PRO A 115 12.60 -10.78 -3.25
N ALA A 116 13.93 -10.87 -3.36
CA ALA A 116 14.82 -10.60 -2.22
C ALA A 116 14.83 -9.12 -1.84
N ASP A 117 14.73 -8.22 -2.82
CA ASP A 117 14.61 -6.78 -2.57
C ASP A 117 13.26 -6.45 -1.92
N SER A 118 12.17 -7.10 -2.36
CA SER A 118 10.86 -6.99 -1.70
C SER A 118 10.95 -7.35 -0.22
N ILE A 119 11.58 -8.48 0.13
CA ILE A 119 11.79 -8.90 1.52
C ILE A 119 12.62 -7.86 2.29
N ALA A 120 13.65 -7.28 1.68
CA ALA A 120 14.49 -6.27 2.33
C ALA A 120 13.71 -4.99 2.63
N LEU A 121 12.91 -4.52 1.67
CA LEU A 121 12.05 -3.35 1.84
C LEU A 121 10.95 -3.60 2.87
N HIS A 122 10.33 -4.79 2.85
CA HIS A 122 9.35 -5.19 3.86
C HIS A 122 9.92 -5.15 5.28
N LYS A 123 11.10 -5.71 5.49
CA LYS A 123 11.78 -5.67 6.80
C LYS A 123 12.09 -4.24 7.25
N ASN A 124 12.46 -3.36 6.32
CA ASN A 124 12.67 -1.94 6.63
C ASN A 124 11.35 -1.28 7.09
N PHE A 125 10.26 -1.49 6.35
CA PHE A 125 8.93 -1.01 6.73
C PHE A 125 8.52 -1.51 8.11
N ALA A 126 8.61 -2.82 8.37
CA ALA A 126 8.26 -3.43 9.65
C ALA A 126 9.08 -2.85 10.81
N SER A 127 10.39 -2.66 10.63
CA SER A 127 11.26 -2.05 11.62
C SER A 127 10.86 -0.60 11.95
N LYS A 128 10.59 0.21 10.94
CA LYS A 128 10.12 1.59 11.12
C LYS A 128 8.74 1.65 11.78
N LEU A 129 7.82 0.77 11.38
CA LEU A 129 6.49 0.66 11.96
C LEU A 129 6.56 0.32 13.45
N LEU A 130 7.38 -0.66 13.83
CA LEU A 130 7.59 -1.03 15.24
C LEU A 130 8.19 0.13 16.05
N ASN A 131 9.17 0.85 15.50
CA ASN A 131 9.71 2.05 16.13
C ASN A 131 8.64 3.12 16.34
N TRP A 132 7.76 3.32 15.35
CA TRP A 132 6.64 4.26 15.47
C TRP A 132 5.61 3.81 16.52
N PHE A 133 5.31 2.53 16.62
CA PHE A 133 4.45 2.02 17.71
C PHE A 133 5.08 2.21 19.09
N GLY A 134 6.41 2.21 19.19
CA GLY A 134 7.15 2.48 20.43
C GLY A 134 7.09 3.94 20.90
N GLN A 135 6.66 4.88 20.06
CA GLN A 135 6.56 6.30 20.40
C GLN A 135 5.36 6.55 21.34
N ASN A 136 5.50 7.52 22.26
CA ASN A 136 4.40 7.97 23.13
C ASN A 136 3.55 9.04 22.43
N LEU A 137 2.67 8.62 21.51
CA LEU A 137 1.78 9.50 20.75
C LEU A 137 0.38 9.49 21.35
N ASN A 138 -0.24 10.68 21.46
CA ASN A 138 -1.63 10.80 21.82
C ASN A 138 -2.55 10.64 20.60
N GLY A 139 -3.74 10.06 20.80
CA GLY A 139 -4.75 9.87 19.76
C GLY A 139 -4.63 8.52 19.02
N PRO A 140 -5.62 8.24 18.16
CA PRO A 140 -5.69 6.99 17.42
C PRO A 140 -4.53 6.85 16.42
N ARG A 141 -4.15 5.60 16.18
CA ARG A 141 -3.11 5.23 15.21
C ARG A 141 -3.73 4.55 14.00
N VAL A 142 -3.33 4.98 12.82
CA VAL A 142 -3.78 4.45 11.53
C VAL A 142 -2.58 4.05 10.71
N VAL A 143 -2.57 2.81 10.21
CA VAL A 143 -1.53 2.32 9.29
C VAL A 143 -2.09 2.27 7.87
N ILE A 144 -1.29 2.68 6.90
CA ILE A 144 -1.62 2.66 5.48
C ILE A 144 -0.53 1.88 4.77
N SER A 145 -0.90 0.77 4.14
CA SER A 145 0.02 0.01 3.29
C SER A 145 -0.56 -0.19 1.90
N HIS A 146 0.30 -0.52 0.93
CA HIS A 146 -0.19 -1.00 -0.35
C HIS A 146 -0.43 -2.50 -0.30
N ASN A 147 0.58 -3.30 0.05
CA ASN A 147 0.38 -4.74 0.24
C ASN A 147 -0.53 -5.03 1.44
N ALA A 148 -1.23 -6.15 1.38
CA ALA A 148 -2.17 -6.54 2.42
C ALA A 148 -1.45 -7.09 3.67
N PRO A 149 -1.79 -6.63 4.89
CA PRO A 149 -1.22 -7.15 6.13
C PRO A 149 -1.83 -8.50 6.55
N VAL A 150 -2.91 -8.91 5.88
CA VAL A 150 -3.71 -10.09 6.19
C VAL A 150 -4.21 -10.74 4.92
N ILE A 151 -4.71 -11.97 5.01
CA ILE A 151 -5.49 -12.58 3.93
C ILE A 151 -6.97 -12.25 4.16
N ASN A 152 -7.63 -11.70 3.13
CA ASN A 152 -9.08 -11.57 3.15
C ASN A 152 -9.72 -12.96 3.25
N PRO A 153 -10.55 -13.24 4.28
CA PRO A 153 -11.17 -14.55 4.47
C PRO A 153 -12.01 -15.02 3.28
N ASN A 154 -12.54 -14.06 2.51
CA ASN A 154 -13.40 -14.29 1.35
C ASN A 154 -12.63 -14.24 0.01
N SER A 155 -11.31 -14.10 0.04
CA SER A 155 -10.49 -13.98 -1.16
C SER A 155 -10.62 -15.19 -2.06
N LYS A 156 -10.88 -14.93 -3.35
CA LYS A 156 -10.84 -15.93 -4.43
C LYS A 156 -9.41 -16.44 -4.71
N TYR A 157 -8.39 -15.71 -4.25
CA TYR A 157 -6.97 -16.03 -4.45
C TYR A 157 -6.33 -16.72 -3.24
N LYS A 158 -7.09 -16.93 -2.17
CA LYS A 158 -6.61 -17.55 -0.92
C LYS A 158 -6.00 -18.94 -1.19
N GLY A 159 -4.76 -19.12 -0.72
CA GLY A 159 -4.04 -20.40 -0.88
C GLY A 159 -3.45 -20.61 -2.29
N GLY A 160 -3.52 -19.63 -3.15
CA GLY A 160 -2.84 -19.65 -4.45
C GLY A 160 -1.31 -19.52 -4.30
N PRO A 161 -0.54 -19.92 -5.33
CA PRO A 161 0.92 -19.89 -5.27
C PRO A 161 1.48 -18.46 -5.18
N LEU A 162 0.70 -17.44 -5.56
CA LEU A 162 1.06 -16.02 -5.47
C LEU A 162 0.53 -15.33 -4.19
N THR A 163 -0.26 -16.02 -3.36
CA THR A 163 -0.78 -15.40 -2.12
C THR A 163 0.34 -14.76 -1.29
N PRO A 164 1.53 -15.38 -1.09
CA PRO A 164 2.61 -14.75 -0.34
C PRO A 164 3.25 -13.52 -1.03
N ALA A 165 2.97 -13.28 -2.31
CA ALA A 165 3.41 -12.08 -3.01
C ALA A 165 2.48 -10.88 -2.81
N PHE A 166 1.27 -11.10 -2.32
CA PHE A 166 0.26 -10.06 -2.09
C PHE A 166 0.03 -9.75 -0.61
N ASN A 167 0.33 -10.70 0.27
CA ASN A 167 -0.02 -10.66 1.68
C ASN A 167 1.23 -10.88 2.56
N SER A 168 1.34 -10.13 3.64
CA SER A 168 2.45 -10.22 4.62
C SER A 168 1.90 -10.63 5.98
N LEU A 169 1.88 -11.95 6.23
CA LEU A 169 1.21 -12.54 7.39
C LEU A 169 1.91 -12.29 8.73
N ASP A 170 3.18 -11.91 8.72
CA ASP A 170 3.92 -11.47 9.91
C ASP A 170 3.33 -10.18 10.50
N MET A 171 2.60 -9.38 9.70
CA MET A 171 1.88 -8.20 10.18
C MET A 171 0.73 -8.54 11.12
N VAL A 172 0.19 -9.77 11.10
CA VAL A 172 -0.88 -10.19 12.01
C VAL A 172 -0.43 -10.09 13.47
N GLU A 173 0.77 -10.58 13.79
CA GLU A 173 1.34 -10.48 15.15
C GLU A 173 1.53 -9.01 15.59
N ILE A 174 1.96 -8.15 14.67
CA ILE A 174 2.11 -6.71 14.92
C ILE A 174 0.75 -6.07 15.19
N ILE A 175 -0.27 -6.42 14.41
CA ILE A 175 -1.64 -5.92 14.61
C ILE A 175 -2.18 -6.39 15.96
N GLU A 176 -2.06 -7.67 16.29
CA GLU A 176 -2.52 -8.24 17.57
C GLU A 176 -1.84 -7.59 18.77
N THR A 177 -0.56 -7.25 18.65
CA THR A 177 0.23 -6.66 19.74
C THR A 177 -0.07 -5.17 19.93
N HIS A 178 -0.15 -4.40 18.85
CA HIS A 178 -0.19 -2.93 18.90
C HIS A 178 -1.57 -2.34 18.71
N GLN A 179 -2.52 -3.09 18.16
CA GLN A 179 -3.93 -2.71 18.01
C GLN A 179 -4.15 -1.30 17.45
N PRO A 180 -3.58 -0.92 16.26
CA PRO A 180 -3.94 0.35 15.64
C PRO A 180 -5.45 0.42 15.43
N ALA A 181 -6.02 1.62 15.51
CA ALA A 181 -7.47 1.80 15.34
C ALA A 181 -7.95 1.37 13.94
N LEU A 182 -7.10 1.56 12.94
CA LEU A 182 -7.41 1.25 11.55
C LEU A 182 -6.15 0.83 10.78
N TRP A 183 -6.32 -0.12 9.87
CA TRP A 183 -5.35 -0.45 8.82
C TRP A 183 -6.02 -0.40 7.46
N VAL A 184 -5.49 0.42 6.54
CA VAL A 184 -5.99 0.56 5.17
C VAL A 184 -4.98 -0.03 4.20
N TYR A 185 -5.44 -0.83 3.23
CA TYR A 185 -4.54 -1.43 2.24
C TYR A 185 -5.15 -1.50 0.83
N GLY A 186 -4.32 -1.83 -0.16
CA GLY A 186 -4.65 -2.00 -1.59
C GLY A 186 -4.21 -3.36 -2.15
N HIS A 187 -3.73 -3.38 -3.40
CA HIS A 187 -2.99 -4.45 -4.08
C HIS A 187 -3.76 -5.70 -4.48
N THR A 188 -4.66 -6.20 -3.65
CA THR A 188 -5.30 -7.52 -3.83
C THR A 188 -6.44 -7.55 -4.83
N HIS A 189 -6.88 -6.39 -5.33
CA HIS A 189 -8.06 -6.21 -6.18
C HIS A 189 -9.33 -6.84 -5.58
N GLU A 190 -9.46 -6.78 -4.27
CA GLU A 190 -10.61 -7.26 -3.51
C GLU A 190 -10.96 -6.25 -2.42
N CYS A 191 -12.25 -5.95 -2.28
CA CYS A 191 -12.70 -5.17 -1.12
C CYS A 191 -12.68 -6.04 0.13
N ASP A 192 -12.34 -5.45 1.26
CA ASP A 192 -12.23 -6.15 2.54
C ASP A 192 -12.68 -5.26 3.70
N ASP A 193 -13.29 -5.84 4.70
CA ASP A 193 -13.65 -5.20 5.95
C ASP A 193 -13.66 -6.27 7.05
N GLN A 194 -12.56 -6.40 7.74
CA GLN A 194 -12.37 -7.41 8.80
C GLN A 194 -11.80 -6.77 10.05
N THR A 195 -11.81 -7.51 11.16
CA THR A 195 -11.31 -7.03 12.45
C THR A 195 -10.40 -8.06 13.09
N ILE A 196 -9.24 -7.61 13.61
CA ILE A 196 -8.36 -8.39 14.47
C ILE A 196 -8.23 -7.66 15.81
N GLY A 197 -8.74 -8.26 16.88
CA GLY A 197 -8.84 -7.59 18.17
C GLY A 197 -9.70 -6.31 18.07
N GLN A 198 -9.10 -5.14 18.28
CA GLN A 198 -9.76 -3.84 18.13
C GLN A 198 -9.42 -3.15 16.80
N THR A 199 -8.50 -3.70 16.04
CA THR A 199 -8.07 -3.13 14.74
C THR A 199 -9.06 -3.48 13.65
N ARG A 200 -9.69 -2.47 13.05
CA ARG A 200 -10.43 -2.64 11.79
C ARG A 200 -9.45 -2.58 10.62
N ILE A 201 -9.56 -3.53 9.70
CA ILE A 201 -8.70 -3.65 8.52
C ILE A 201 -9.60 -3.56 7.30
N ILE A 202 -9.35 -2.57 6.44
CA ILE A 202 -10.24 -2.27 5.31
C ILE A 202 -9.48 -2.11 4.00
N SER A 203 -10.18 -2.42 2.93
CA SER A 203 -9.74 -2.19 1.57
C SER A 203 -10.95 -1.87 0.67
N ASN A 204 -10.85 -0.81 -0.14
CA ASN A 204 -11.86 -0.41 -1.12
C ASN A 204 -11.16 -0.27 -2.47
N GLN A 205 -11.12 -1.32 -3.26
CA GLN A 205 -10.32 -1.42 -4.47
C GLN A 205 -11.19 -1.51 -5.72
N LEU A 206 -10.76 -0.84 -6.78
CA LEU A 206 -11.41 -0.89 -8.09
C LEU A 206 -10.98 -2.13 -8.90
N GLY A 207 -9.71 -2.51 -8.79
CA GLY A 207 -9.10 -3.54 -9.63
C GLY A 207 -8.92 -3.10 -11.08
N TYR A 208 -8.62 -4.05 -11.96
CA TYR A 208 -8.44 -3.78 -13.38
C TYR A 208 -9.78 -3.55 -14.10
N PRO A 209 -9.77 -2.79 -15.23
CA PRO A 209 -10.92 -2.72 -16.11
C PRO A 209 -11.30 -4.11 -16.62
N GLY A 210 -12.59 -4.43 -16.60
CA GLY A 210 -13.11 -5.68 -17.13
C GLY A 210 -13.11 -5.71 -18.66
N ASN A 211 -13.01 -6.90 -19.25
CA ASN A 211 -12.94 -7.08 -20.72
C ASN A 211 -14.22 -6.65 -21.47
N LEU A 212 -15.38 -6.64 -20.82
CA LEU A 212 -16.67 -6.34 -21.45
C LEU A 212 -17.31 -5.05 -20.92
N SER A 213 -17.22 -4.82 -19.62
CA SER A 213 -17.68 -3.59 -18.95
C SER A 213 -17.34 -3.65 -17.46
N GLY A 214 -17.22 -2.49 -16.81
CA GLY A 214 -16.98 -2.37 -15.38
C GLY A 214 -15.55 -2.69 -14.98
N PHE A 215 -15.37 -3.01 -13.71
CA PHE A 215 -14.08 -3.27 -13.08
C PHE A 215 -14.07 -4.63 -12.40
N GLU A 216 -12.88 -5.10 -12.05
CA GLU A 216 -12.68 -6.41 -11.46
C GLU A 216 -13.36 -6.57 -10.10
N CYS A 217 -13.28 -5.55 -9.26
CA CYS A 217 -13.92 -5.53 -7.95
C CYS A 217 -15.31 -4.91 -8.02
N LYS A 218 -16.35 -5.76 -7.86
CA LYS A 218 -17.75 -5.33 -7.95
C LYS A 218 -18.25 -4.62 -6.70
N ASP A 219 -17.55 -4.80 -5.58
CA ASP A 219 -17.92 -4.24 -4.27
C ASP A 219 -17.26 -2.88 -4.03
N PHE A 220 -16.57 -2.32 -5.04
CA PHE A 220 -15.95 -1.01 -4.97
C PHE A 220 -17.00 0.08 -4.74
N ASP A 221 -16.82 0.86 -3.67
CA ASP A 221 -17.64 2.04 -3.38
C ASP A 221 -17.01 3.30 -3.99
N GLU A 222 -17.61 3.83 -5.05
CA GLU A 222 -17.15 5.04 -5.74
C GLU A 222 -17.25 6.30 -4.86
N ALA A 223 -18.13 6.32 -3.87
CA ALA A 223 -18.24 7.42 -2.93
C ALA A 223 -17.08 7.45 -1.92
N GLY A 224 -16.29 6.37 -1.88
CA GLY A 224 -15.26 6.13 -0.89
C GLY A 224 -15.84 5.55 0.40
N LEU A 225 -15.01 4.90 1.18
CA LEU A 225 -15.38 4.28 2.44
C LEU A 225 -15.07 5.24 3.61
N PRO A 226 -16.04 5.96 4.16
CA PRO A 226 -15.82 6.81 5.32
C PRO A 226 -15.61 5.97 6.58
N VAL A 227 -14.58 6.30 7.36
CA VAL A 227 -14.24 5.59 8.59
C VAL A 227 -14.11 6.57 9.73
N ASP A 228 -14.79 6.31 10.83
CA ASP A 228 -14.59 6.99 12.11
C ASP A 228 -13.55 6.19 12.92
N VAL A 229 -12.54 6.88 13.40
CA VAL A 229 -11.46 6.29 14.23
C VAL A 229 -11.51 6.76 15.68
N GLY A 230 -12.62 7.40 16.08
CA GLY A 230 -12.90 7.73 17.48
C GLY A 230 -12.02 8.86 18.02
N ILE A 231 -12.17 10.08 17.52
CA ILE A 231 -11.53 11.30 18.08
C ILE A 231 -12.46 11.94 19.09
#